data_254bca67e4b7fbcb29d4b6c00dcccca6
#
_entry.id   254bca67e4b7fbcb29d4b6c00dcccca6
#
_cell.length_a   1.000
_cell.length_b   1.000
_cell.length_c   1.000
_cell.angle_alpha   90.00
_cell.angle_beta   90.00
_cell.angle_gamma   90.00
#
_symmetry.space_group_name_H-M   'P 1'
#
loop_
_entity.id
_entity.type
_entity.pdbx_description
1 polymer ?
#
loop_
_entity_poly.entity_id
_entity_poly.type
_entity_poly.pdbx_seq_one_letter_code
_entity_poly.pdbx_strand_id
1 'polypeptide(L)'
;MATHLAAVSPAKGQPFEIRARPTPKPGPDELLIAVKSVALNPADTIMRDQGLFIPAYPTVIGFDMSGLILEAGDNVPVSFRPGITRVAAYAALVWKSCDPDYGPFQERCLVPWQHAVPLPDEGMSWNHAATLPVAVQVPLSAWDAMGIPRVEEAPAKNIMEKTEALLIWGASSSVGTMGVQTARLLREDANSSFAAVYATAGSANLSYVGSLGADRVFDYKDSRVVDAIISAAKEDRLVIRHCFLATGQLAPCQAVLKTFLGEDQEGKNTNTAKIASAPVVPQDAEVVDGVETMFVMPSMVEGERLEQFRYWIGTWLRENLVKRTIRPSPQPSVVGKGLGVINAGLDKLREGVSCTKLVVEVAE
;
A
#
# COMPACT_ATOMS: atom_id res chain seq x y z
N MET A 1 26.12 -19.22 17.44
CA MET A 1 25.23 -18.10 17.02
C MET A 1 23.82 -18.66 16.98
N ALA A 2 22.84 -17.85 17.37
CA ALA A 2 21.43 -18.23 17.22
C ALA A 2 21.08 -18.35 15.73
N THR A 3 20.20 -19.29 15.40
CA THR A 3 19.70 -19.49 14.02
C THR A 3 18.18 -19.42 14.02
N HIS A 4 17.60 -19.18 12.85
CA HIS A 4 16.15 -19.16 12.59
C HIS A 4 15.87 -19.71 11.21
N LEU A 5 14.61 -20.06 10.93
CA LEU A 5 14.18 -20.56 9.62
C LEU A 5 13.78 -19.41 8.69
N ALA A 6 14.09 -19.58 7.41
CA ALA A 6 13.72 -18.66 6.32
C ALA A 6 13.25 -19.42 5.08
N ALA A 7 12.29 -18.84 4.36
CA ALA A 7 11.93 -19.22 3.00
C ALA A 7 12.87 -18.51 2.03
N VAL A 8 13.94 -19.17 1.66
CA VAL A 8 15.03 -18.65 0.84
C VAL A 8 14.70 -18.80 -0.64
N SER A 9 14.77 -17.72 -1.39
CA SER A 9 14.76 -17.73 -2.86
C SER A 9 16.14 -18.15 -3.37
N PRO A 10 16.30 -19.36 -3.92
CA PRO A 10 17.62 -19.86 -4.32
C PRO A 10 18.07 -19.29 -5.66
N ALA A 11 17.14 -19.01 -6.56
CA ALA A 11 17.36 -18.43 -7.89
C ALA A 11 16.05 -17.89 -8.46
N LYS A 12 16.14 -17.08 -9.52
CA LYS A 12 14.99 -16.56 -10.27
C LYS A 12 14.09 -17.69 -10.78
N GLY A 13 12.78 -17.56 -10.54
CA GLY A 13 11.77 -18.52 -11.01
C GLY A 13 11.75 -19.86 -10.27
N GLN A 14 12.53 -20.00 -9.21
CA GLN A 14 12.55 -21.21 -8.40
C GLN A 14 11.66 -21.06 -7.15
N PRO A 15 11.02 -22.13 -6.70
CA PRO A 15 10.30 -22.13 -5.43
C PRO A 15 11.25 -21.85 -4.26
N PHE A 16 10.73 -21.21 -3.21
CA PHE A 16 11.50 -20.98 -2.00
C PHE A 16 11.79 -22.30 -1.28
N GLU A 17 12.97 -22.37 -0.70
CA GLU A 17 13.43 -23.48 0.13
C GLU A 17 13.52 -23.07 1.59
N ILE A 18 13.08 -23.93 2.51
CA ILE A 18 13.19 -23.66 3.94
C ILE A 18 14.60 -24.01 4.38
N ARG A 19 15.33 -22.98 4.82
CA ARG A 19 16.73 -23.11 5.27
C ARG A 19 16.93 -22.41 6.62
N ALA A 20 17.83 -22.97 7.44
CA ALA A 20 18.31 -22.28 8.64
C ALA A 20 19.31 -21.18 8.25
N ARG A 21 19.20 -20.02 8.89
CA ARG A 21 20.08 -18.87 8.71
C ARG A 21 20.58 -18.35 10.08
N PRO A 22 21.76 -17.72 10.14
CA PRO A 22 22.18 -16.97 11.33
C PRO A 22 21.18 -15.85 11.64
N THR A 23 20.86 -15.68 12.91
CA THR A 23 20.03 -14.53 13.35
C THR A 23 20.86 -13.26 13.34
N PRO A 24 20.46 -12.22 12.59
CA PRO A 24 21.19 -10.95 12.53
C PRO A 24 21.03 -10.16 13.84
N LYS A 25 21.89 -9.16 14.01
CA LYS A 25 21.75 -8.14 15.06
C LYS A 25 21.34 -6.80 14.46
N PRO A 26 20.44 -6.06 15.12
CA PRO A 26 20.04 -4.75 14.61
C PRO A 26 21.18 -3.76 14.68
N GLY A 27 21.28 -2.91 13.65
CA GLY A 27 22.09 -1.69 13.66
C GLY A 27 21.47 -0.60 14.58
N PRO A 28 22.13 0.56 14.72
CA PRO A 28 21.69 1.61 15.65
C PRO A 28 20.25 2.09 15.45
N ASP A 29 19.76 2.14 14.21
CA ASP A 29 18.42 2.61 13.84
C ASP A 29 17.46 1.49 13.45
N GLU A 30 17.73 0.25 13.87
CA GLU A 30 16.99 -0.93 13.41
C GLU A 30 16.32 -1.70 14.55
N LEU A 31 15.29 -2.42 14.17
CA LEU A 31 14.58 -3.37 15.01
C LEU A 31 14.86 -4.79 14.50
N LEU A 32 15.08 -5.72 15.41
CA LEU A 32 14.94 -7.16 15.13
C LEU A 32 13.55 -7.62 15.54
N ILE A 33 12.78 -8.10 14.58
CA ILE A 33 11.38 -8.51 14.77
C ILE A 33 11.27 -10.03 14.72
N ALA A 34 10.61 -10.64 15.73
CA ALA A 34 10.07 -12.00 15.64
C ALA A 34 8.80 -11.93 14.77
N VAL A 35 8.90 -12.38 13.55
CA VAL A 35 7.80 -12.36 12.59
C VAL A 35 6.73 -13.36 13.00
N LYS A 36 5.48 -12.90 13.14
CA LYS A 36 4.32 -13.71 13.52
C LYS A 36 3.39 -13.95 12.34
N SER A 37 3.19 -12.96 11.49
CA SER A 37 2.40 -13.08 10.27
C SER A 37 2.99 -12.24 9.16
N VAL A 38 2.93 -12.73 7.93
CA VAL A 38 3.28 -12.01 6.72
C VAL A 38 2.07 -11.95 5.78
N ALA A 39 1.92 -10.85 5.06
CA ALA A 39 0.87 -10.74 4.05
C ALA A 39 1.48 -10.71 2.66
N LEU A 40 0.88 -11.47 1.73
CA LEU A 40 1.41 -11.67 0.38
C LEU A 40 0.94 -10.55 -0.57
N ASN A 41 1.84 -10.09 -1.42
CA ASN A 41 1.61 -9.03 -2.41
C ASN A 41 1.89 -9.52 -3.84
N PRO A 42 1.23 -8.96 -4.87
CA PRO A 42 1.56 -9.28 -6.25
C PRO A 42 3.05 -9.07 -6.59
N ALA A 43 3.69 -8.07 -5.97
CA ALA A 43 5.12 -7.82 -6.12
C ALA A 43 5.98 -9.00 -5.65
N ASP A 44 5.59 -9.73 -4.60
CA ASP A 44 6.30 -10.92 -4.12
C ASP A 44 6.30 -12.02 -5.17
N THR A 45 5.17 -12.19 -5.90
CA THR A 45 5.06 -13.15 -7.00
C THR A 45 5.99 -12.76 -8.15
N ILE A 46 6.02 -11.48 -8.53
CA ILE A 46 6.89 -10.98 -9.59
C ILE A 46 8.36 -11.10 -9.19
N MET A 47 8.71 -10.84 -7.92
CA MET A 47 10.06 -11.02 -7.40
C MET A 47 10.49 -12.48 -7.47
N ARG A 48 9.67 -13.43 -7.01
CA ARG A 48 9.96 -14.86 -7.10
C ARG A 48 10.14 -15.32 -8.55
N ASP A 49 9.17 -15.00 -9.41
CA ASP A 49 9.06 -15.59 -10.75
C ASP A 49 9.97 -14.87 -11.76
N GLN A 50 10.12 -13.56 -11.66
CA GLN A 50 10.82 -12.72 -12.64
C GLN A 50 12.09 -12.06 -12.10
N GLY A 51 12.35 -12.13 -10.79
CA GLY A 51 13.53 -11.52 -10.16
C GLY A 51 13.45 -10.00 -10.06
N LEU A 52 12.26 -9.40 -10.06
CA LEU A 52 12.10 -7.94 -9.94
C LEU A 52 12.84 -7.43 -8.68
N PHE A 53 13.66 -6.40 -8.85
CA PHE A 53 14.51 -5.77 -7.81
C PHE A 53 15.60 -6.66 -7.20
N ILE A 54 15.72 -7.94 -7.57
CA ILE A 54 16.70 -8.85 -6.94
C ILE A 54 18.02 -8.79 -7.71
N PRO A 55 19.10 -8.20 -7.14
CA PRO A 55 20.40 -8.11 -7.80
C PRO A 55 21.23 -9.40 -7.68
N ALA A 56 20.99 -10.21 -6.63
CA ALA A 56 21.75 -11.43 -6.34
C ALA A 56 20.94 -12.46 -5.58
N TYR A 57 21.33 -13.72 -5.73
CA TYR A 57 20.77 -14.88 -5.03
C TYR A 57 21.85 -15.63 -4.25
N PRO A 58 21.53 -16.38 -3.18
CA PRO A 58 20.19 -16.53 -2.61
C PRO A 58 19.75 -15.31 -1.78
N THR A 59 18.43 -15.08 -1.69
CA THR A 59 17.87 -14.03 -0.85
C THR A 59 16.60 -14.48 -0.14
N VAL A 60 16.07 -13.63 0.77
CA VAL A 60 14.74 -13.75 1.39
C VAL A 60 13.94 -12.52 1.01
N ILE A 61 12.71 -12.73 0.55
CA ILE A 61 11.87 -11.62 0.08
C ILE A 61 10.63 -11.40 0.96
N GLY A 62 9.71 -10.56 0.49
CA GLY A 62 8.46 -10.17 1.15
C GLY A 62 8.45 -8.69 1.49
N PHE A 63 7.26 -8.13 1.76
CA PHE A 63 7.10 -6.71 2.08
C PHE A 63 6.37 -6.50 3.41
N ASP A 64 5.29 -7.22 3.64
CA ASP A 64 4.36 -7.00 4.75
C ASP A 64 4.59 -7.97 5.90
N MET A 65 4.73 -7.46 7.12
CA MET A 65 4.82 -8.30 8.31
C MET A 65 4.15 -7.68 9.52
N SER A 66 3.86 -8.54 10.49
CA SER A 66 3.60 -8.18 11.88
C SER A 66 4.38 -9.09 12.81
N GLY A 67 4.76 -8.57 13.96
CA GLY A 67 5.55 -9.35 14.90
C GLY A 67 5.84 -8.63 16.20
N LEU A 68 6.66 -9.27 17.03
CA LEU A 68 7.13 -8.77 18.32
C LEU A 68 8.57 -8.28 18.17
N ILE A 69 8.89 -7.11 18.69
CA ILE A 69 10.26 -6.61 18.76
C ILE A 69 11.07 -7.49 19.73
N LEU A 70 12.20 -8.02 19.27
CA LEU A 70 13.14 -8.79 20.10
C LEU A 70 14.30 -7.94 20.60
N GLU A 71 14.87 -7.13 19.71
CA GLU A 71 15.99 -6.23 19.98
C GLU A 71 15.77 -4.91 19.24
N ALA A 72 16.35 -3.84 19.76
CA ALA A 72 16.30 -2.50 19.18
C ALA A 72 17.68 -1.85 19.28
N GLY A 73 18.08 -1.11 18.24
CA GLY A 73 19.32 -0.34 18.23
C GLY A 73 19.24 0.90 19.13
N ASP A 74 20.39 1.50 19.39
CA ASP A 74 20.55 2.59 20.38
C ASP A 74 19.81 3.89 20.02
N ASN A 75 19.57 4.13 18.72
CA ASN A 75 18.84 5.33 18.22
C ASN A 75 17.33 5.12 18.10
N VAL A 76 16.84 3.90 18.36
CA VAL A 76 15.42 3.58 18.24
C VAL A 76 14.61 4.27 19.35
N PRO A 77 13.46 4.91 19.03
CA PRO A 77 12.63 5.56 20.05
C PRO A 77 12.18 4.60 21.16
N VAL A 78 12.16 5.09 22.40
CA VAL A 78 11.82 4.30 23.60
C VAL A 78 10.42 3.66 23.60
N SER A 79 9.55 4.06 22.67
CA SER A 79 8.24 3.45 22.47
C SER A 79 8.32 2.05 21.85
N PHE A 80 9.44 1.70 21.22
CA PHE A 80 9.68 0.37 20.64
C PHE A 80 10.40 -0.53 21.65
N ARG A 81 9.65 -1.11 22.59
CA ARG A 81 10.21 -1.89 23.71
C ARG A 81 10.43 -3.37 23.35
N PRO A 82 11.68 -3.88 23.38
CA PRO A 82 11.95 -5.31 23.18
C PRO A 82 11.14 -6.21 24.12
N GLY A 83 10.65 -7.34 23.61
CA GLY A 83 9.84 -8.31 24.34
C GLY A 83 8.39 -7.86 24.66
N ILE A 84 8.02 -6.62 24.35
CA ILE A 84 6.72 -6.02 24.73
C ILE A 84 5.97 -5.48 23.52
N THR A 85 6.61 -4.63 22.71
CA THR A 85 5.92 -3.90 21.65
C THR A 85 5.63 -4.79 20.46
N ARG A 86 4.35 -4.91 20.14
CA ARG A 86 3.82 -5.53 18.94
C ARG A 86 3.85 -4.51 17.82
N VAL A 87 4.27 -4.91 16.61
CA VAL A 87 4.37 -4.00 15.46
C VAL A 87 3.76 -4.60 14.19
N ALA A 88 3.29 -3.72 13.30
CA ALA A 88 3.23 -3.98 11.88
C ALA A 88 4.38 -3.23 11.20
N ALA A 89 5.01 -3.82 10.19
CA ALA A 89 6.17 -3.23 9.57
C ALA A 89 6.25 -3.52 8.06
N TYR A 90 6.79 -2.53 7.33
CA TYR A 90 7.14 -2.62 5.92
C TYR A 90 8.61 -3.01 5.77
N ALA A 91 8.89 -4.08 5.06
CA ALA A 91 10.26 -4.57 4.86
C ALA A 91 11.12 -3.60 4.02
N ALA A 92 12.38 -3.46 4.40
CA ALA A 92 13.30 -2.56 3.71
C ALA A 92 14.11 -3.22 2.58
N LEU A 93 13.81 -4.47 2.22
CA LEU A 93 14.66 -5.33 1.39
C LEU A 93 15.09 -4.69 0.06
N VAL A 94 14.19 -3.99 -0.66
CA VAL A 94 14.50 -3.37 -1.97
C VAL A 94 15.61 -2.33 -1.83
N TRP A 95 15.57 -1.53 -0.77
CA TRP A 95 16.56 -0.47 -0.52
C TRP A 95 17.82 -0.95 0.21
N LYS A 96 17.82 -2.19 0.66
CA LYS A 96 18.98 -2.89 1.23
C LYS A 96 19.54 -3.91 0.22
N SER A 97 19.40 -3.64 -1.09
CA SER A 97 19.90 -4.49 -2.18
C SER A 97 19.43 -5.95 -2.09
N CYS A 98 18.23 -6.16 -1.59
CA CYS A 98 17.64 -7.48 -1.29
C CYS A 98 18.54 -8.35 -0.38
N ASP A 99 19.26 -7.72 0.56
CA ASP A 99 19.94 -8.44 1.62
C ASP A 99 18.92 -9.30 2.37
N PRO A 100 19.19 -10.61 2.51
CA PRO A 100 18.24 -11.56 3.08
C PRO A 100 17.85 -11.27 4.52
N ASP A 101 18.56 -10.44 5.27
CA ASP A 101 18.20 -10.07 6.65
C ASP A 101 16.98 -9.13 6.72
N TYR A 102 16.61 -8.49 5.59
CA TYR A 102 15.54 -7.49 5.51
C TYR A 102 14.25 -7.98 4.81
N GLY A 103 14.16 -9.23 4.38
CA GLY A 103 12.94 -9.82 3.84
C GLY A 103 12.16 -10.57 4.93
N PRO A 104 10.84 -10.38 5.09
CA PRO A 104 10.07 -10.97 6.19
C PRO A 104 9.63 -12.42 5.98
N PHE A 105 9.94 -13.06 4.85
CA PHE A 105 9.63 -14.49 4.69
C PHE A 105 10.57 -15.38 5.51
N GLN A 106 10.73 -15.03 6.77
CA GLN A 106 11.57 -15.72 7.77
C GLN A 106 11.07 -15.42 9.20
N GLU A 107 11.57 -16.18 10.18
CA GLU A 107 11.16 -16.02 11.57
C GLU A 107 11.74 -14.77 12.25
N ARG A 108 12.85 -14.22 11.72
CA ARG A 108 13.54 -13.04 12.25
C ARG A 108 13.89 -12.10 11.12
N CYS A 109 13.52 -10.81 11.23
CA CYS A 109 13.70 -9.83 10.17
C CYS A 109 14.19 -8.49 10.76
N LEU A 110 15.17 -7.86 10.09
CA LEU A 110 15.59 -6.50 10.39
C LEU A 110 14.71 -5.47 9.69
N VAL A 111 14.41 -4.38 10.39
CA VAL A 111 13.61 -3.28 9.84
C VAL A 111 14.11 -1.95 10.41
N PRO A 112 14.31 -0.88 9.60
CA PRO A 112 14.45 0.47 10.11
C PRO A 112 13.21 0.84 10.95
N TRP A 113 13.39 1.44 12.13
CA TRP A 113 12.27 1.72 13.03
C TRP A 113 11.20 2.62 12.39
N GLN A 114 11.58 3.49 11.44
CA GLN A 114 10.65 4.35 10.70
C GLN A 114 9.63 3.56 9.85
N HIS A 115 9.98 2.33 9.47
CA HIS A 115 9.13 1.45 8.69
C HIS A 115 8.13 0.65 9.54
N ALA A 116 8.15 0.81 10.85
CA ALA A 116 7.32 0.06 11.79
C ALA A 116 6.35 0.97 12.55
N VAL A 117 5.18 0.43 12.87
CA VAL A 117 4.18 1.06 13.73
C VAL A 117 3.88 0.18 14.94
N PRO A 118 3.97 0.71 16.17
CA PRO A 118 3.44 0.02 17.34
C PRO A 118 1.94 -0.20 17.20
N LEU A 119 1.50 -1.43 17.44
CA LEU A 119 0.07 -1.78 17.41
C LEU A 119 -0.62 -1.33 18.71
N PRO A 120 -1.93 -1.02 18.66
CA PRO A 120 -2.73 -0.85 19.86
C PRO A 120 -2.66 -2.08 20.77
N ASP A 121 -2.74 -1.88 22.08
CA ASP A 121 -2.59 -2.95 23.07
C ASP A 121 -3.68 -4.03 22.93
N GLU A 122 -4.87 -3.67 22.48
CA GLU A 122 -6.01 -4.58 22.34
C GLU A 122 -6.60 -4.62 20.93
N GLY A 123 -7.17 -5.74 20.56
CA GLY A 123 -8.13 -5.87 19.46
C GLY A 123 -7.56 -6.16 18.08
N MET A 124 -6.25 -6.11 17.84
CA MET A 124 -5.69 -6.41 16.54
C MET A 124 -4.89 -7.71 16.53
N SER A 125 -5.33 -8.70 15.71
CA SER A 125 -4.57 -9.93 15.50
C SER A 125 -3.32 -9.67 14.63
N TRP A 126 -2.34 -10.58 14.71
CA TRP A 126 -1.16 -10.54 13.84
C TRP A 126 -1.54 -10.52 12.35
N ASN A 127 -2.53 -11.32 11.97
CA ASN A 127 -2.99 -11.41 10.58
C ASN A 127 -3.57 -10.09 10.07
N HIS A 128 -4.39 -9.40 10.87
CA HIS A 128 -4.90 -8.08 10.51
C HIS A 128 -3.78 -7.04 10.45
N ALA A 129 -2.87 -7.06 11.41
CA ALA A 129 -1.75 -6.12 11.46
C ALA A 129 -0.83 -6.26 10.24
N ALA A 130 -0.53 -7.51 9.82
CA ALA A 130 0.31 -7.76 8.64
C ALA A 130 -0.30 -7.24 7.33
N THR A 131 -1.62 -6.98 7.26
CA THR A 131 -2.25 -6.45 6.04
C THR A 131 -2.07 -4.95 5.83
N LEU A 132 -1.55 -4.23 6.83
CA LEU A 132 -1.56 -2.76 6.86
C LEU A 132 -0.40 -2.09 6.12
N PRO A 133 0.87 -2.52 6.24
CA PRO A 133 2.00 -1.69 5.84
C PRO A 133 1.99 -1.28 4.37
N VAL A 134 1.95 -2.24 3.44
CA VAL A 134 1.86 -1.95 1.99
C VAL A 134 0.53 -1.29 1.65
N ALA A 135 -0.58 -1.78 2.25
CA ALA A 135 -1.90 -1.25 1.95
C ALA A 135 -2.04 0.23 2.29
N VAL A 136 -1.37 0.72 3.34
CA VAL A 136 -1.37 2.13 3.76
C VAL A 136 -0.33 2.94 3.01
N GLN A 137 0.90 2.41 2.88
CA GLN A 137 1.99 3.13 2.25
C GLN A 137 1.66 3.53 0.81
N VAL A 138 1.11 2.60 0.01
CA VAL A 138 0.89 2.83 -1.43
C VAL A 138 -0.06 4.00 -1.69
N PRO A 139 -1.30 4.08 -1.14
CA PRO A 139 -2.15 5.24 -1.37
C PRO A 139 -1.59 6.55 -0.77
N LEU A 140 -0.94 6.54 0.40
CA LEU A 140 -0.34 7.76 0.94
C LEU A 140 0.81 8.27 0.08
N SER A 141 1.64 7.37 -0.46
CA SER A 141 2.66 7.71 -1.45
C SER A 141 2.04 8.24 -2.76
N ALA A 142 0.88 7.71 -3.15
CA ALA A 142 0.14 8.21 -4.31
C ALA A 142 -0.35 9.65 -4.11
N TRP A 143 -0.84 9.98 -2.91
CA TRP A 143 -1.24 11.36 -2.58
C TRP A 143 -0.05 12.31 -2.63
N ASP A 144 1.06 11.94 -2.01
CA ASP A 144 2.29 12.75 -2.06
C ASP A 144 2.77 12.95 -3.51
N ALA A 145 2.80 11.89 -4.33
CA ALA A 145 3.22 11.94 -5.74
C ALA A 145 2.31 12.84 -6.59
N MET A 146 1.01 12.81 -6.37
CA MET A 146 0.06 13.69 -7.06
C MET A 146 0.07 15.13 -6.52
N GLY A 147 0.79 15.41 -5.43
CA GLY A 147 0.84 16.71 -4.79
C GLY A 147 -0.42 17.05 -4.01
N ILE A 148 -1.19 16.04 -3.58
CA ILE A 148 -2.33 16.23 -2.70
C ILE A 148 -1.81 16.56 -1.29
N PRO A 149 -2.21 17.70 -0.69
CA PRO A 149 -1.75 18.08 0.63
C PRO A 149 -2.06 17.02 1.69
N ARG A 150 -1.14 16.84 2.61
CA ARG A 150 -1.37 15.99 3.79
C ARG A 150 -2.40 16.64 4.69
N VAL A 151 -3.26 15.83 5.32
CA VAL A 151 -4.23 16.31 6.33
C VAL A 151 -3.47 16.96 7.47
N GLU A 152 -3.74 18.24 7.74
CA GLU A 152 -3.14 19.00 8.83
C GLU A 152 -4.13 19.13 9.99
N GLU A 153 -3.63 19.09 11.23
CA GLU A 153 -4.47 19.30 12.42
C GLU A 153 -4.88 20.78 12.65
N ALA A 154 -4.25 21.70 11.91
CA ALA A 154 -4.53 23.12 12.04
C ALA A 154 -5.85 23.50 11.36
N PRO A 155 -6.69 24.36 11.99
CA PRO A 155 -7.91 24.86 11.36
C PRO A 155 -7.58 25.60 10.07
N ALA A 156 -8.33 25.31 9.01
CA ALA A 156 -8.18 25.97 7.72
C ALA A 156 -8.26 27.49 7.88
N LYS A 157 -7.25 28.20 7.39
CA LYS A 157 -7.30 29.69 7.32
C LYS A 157 -8.36 30.17 6.33
N ASN A 158 -8.64 29.36 5.29
CA ASN A 158 -9.71 29.58 4.33
C ASN A 158 -10.35 28.21 4.03
N ILE A 159 -11.66 28.10 4.14
CA ILE A 159 -12.40 26.91 3.72
C ILE A 159 -12.28 26.81 2.20
N MET A 160 -11.66 25.75 1.69
CA MET A 160 -11.60 25.48 0.25
C MET A 160 -12.96 25.03 -0.25
N GLU A 161 -13.38 25.56 -1.40
CA GLU A 161 -14.54 25.02 -2.10
C GLU A 161 -14.23 23.59 -2.58
N LYS A 162 -15.09 22.65 -2.21
CA LYS A 162 -14.94 21.25 -2.57
C LYS A 162 -15.63 20.98 -3.89
N THR A 163 -14.85 20.94 -4.97
CA THR A 163 -15.35 20.81 -6.34
C THR A 163 -14.84 19.56 -7.05
N GLU A 164 -14.05 18.71 -6.36
CA GLU A 164 -13.43 17.56 -6.99
C GLU A 164 -13.95 16.24 -6.41
N ALA A 165 -14.01 15.21 -7.27
CA ALA A 165 -14.08 13.82 -6.84
C ALA A 165 -12.72 13.14 -7.04
N LEU A 166 -12.27 12.39 -6.02
CA LEU A 166 -11.07 11.56 -6.09
C LEU A 166 -11.46 10.16 -6.58
N LEU A 167 -10.90 9.73 -7.71
CA LEU A 167 -11.20 8.43 -8.29
C LEU A 167 -10.23 7.34 -7.80
N ILE A 168 -10.78 6.25 -7.26
CA ILE A 168 -10.04 5.06 -6.86
C ILE A 168 -10.39 3.92 -7.80
N TRP A 169 -9.51 3.58 -8.73
CA TRP A 169 -9.74 2.49 -9.67
C TRP A 169 -9.19 1.17 -9.12
N GLY A 170 -10.03 0.13 -9.07
CA GLY A 170 -9.69 -1.17 -8.49
C GLY A 170 -9.77 -1.17 -6.96
N ALA A 171 -10.78 -0.52 -6.42
CA ALA A 171 -10.99 -0.23 -5.01
C ALA A 171 -11.22 -1.45 -4.11
N SER A 172 -11.49 -2.65 -4.66
CA SER A 172 -11.58 -3.89 -3.89
C SER A 172 -10.24 -4.62 -3.70
N SER A 173 -9.14 -4.12 -4.30
CA SER A 173 -7.80 -4.63 -4.01
C SER A 173 -7.31 -4.17 -2.63
N SER A 174 -6.25 -4.79 -2.10
CA SER A 174 -5.70 -4.43 -0.79
C SER A 174 -5.37 -2.93 -0.69
N VAL A 175 -4.55 -2.42 -1.62
CA VAL A 175 -4.19 -1.00 -1.65
C VAL A 175 -5.39 -0.11 -2.02
N GLY A 176 -6.34 -0.62 -2.82
CA GLY A 176 -7.55 0.10 -3.22
C GLY A 176 -8.53 0.28 -2.06
N THR A 177 -8.75 -0.74 -1.21
CA THR A 177 -9.62 -0.61 -0.04
C THR A 177 -9.08 0.41 0.96
N MET A 178 -7.76 0.48 1.12
CA MET A 178 -7.12 1.51 1.94
C MET A 178 -7.12 2.86 1.22
N GLY A 179 -6.97 2.88 -0.11
CA GLY A 179 -7.14 4.10 -0.92
C GLY A 179 -8.50 4.76 -0.71
N VAL A 180 -9.59 3.97 -0.64
CA VAL A 180 -10.93 4.51 -0.31
C VAL A 180 -10.98 5.10 1.10
N GLN A 181 -10.42 4.41 2.10
CA GLN A 181 -10.43 4.91 3.48
C GLN A 181 -9.60 6.18 3.66
N THR A 182 -8.42 6.24 3.04
CA THR A 182 -7.57 7.44 3.07
C THR A 182 -8.19 8.61 2.30
N ALA A 183 -8.82 8.34 1.14
CA ALA A 183 -9.56 9.34 0.36
C ALA A 183 -10.77 9.89 1.11
N ARG A 184 -11.49 9.04 1.87
CA ARG A 184 -12.58 9.48 2.76
C ARG A 184 -12.06 10.49 3.79
N LEU A 185 -10.91 10.24 4.41
CA LEU A 185 -10.32 11.18 5.37
C LEU A 185 -9.92 12.49 4.70
N LEU A 186 -9.39 12.46 3.47
CA LEU A 186 -9.15 13.68 2.67
C LEU A 186 -10.47 14.43 2.40
N ARG A 187 -11.54 13.73 2.04
CA ARG A 187 -12.85 14.36 1.82
C ARG A 187 -13.38 15.02 3.11
N GLU A 188 -13.13 14.44 4.27
CA GLU A 188 -13.55 14.98 5.57
C GLU A 188 -12.71 16.19 6.01
N ASP A 189 -11.49 16.34 5.48
CA ASP A 189 -10.62 17.50 5.79
C ASP A 189 -11.14 18.78 5.16
N ALA A 190 -11.23 19.84 5.96
CA ALA A 190 -11.66 21.17 5.52
C ALA A 190 -10.70 21.85 4.53
N ASN A 191 -9.41 21.44 4.54
CA ASN A 191 -8.35 21.98 3.67
C ASN A 191 -8.30 21.28 2.30
N SER A 192 -9.16 20.28 2.06
CA SER A 192 -9.16 19.47 0.86
C SER A 192 -10.20 19.97 -0.17
N SER A 193 -9.85 19.91 -1.46
CA SER A 193 -10.76 20.19 -2.58
C SER A 193 -11.76 19.06 -2.86
N PHE A 194 -11.58 17.89 -2.23
CA PHE A 194 -12.40 16.71 -2.51
C PHE A 194 -13.75 16.76 -1.80
N ALA A 195 -14.84 16.73 -2.61
CA ALA A 195 -16.22 16.61 -2.15
C ALA A 195 -16.68 15.16 -2.08
N ALA A 196 -16.12 14.29 -2.92
CA ALA A 196 -16.54 12.90 -3.05
C ALA A 196 -15.37 11.94 -3.33
N VAL A 197 -15.58 10.66 -2.97
CA VAL A 197 -14.74 9.53 -3.33
C VAL A 197 -15.49 8.64 -4.30
N TYR A 198 -15.03 8.56 -5.54
CA TYR A 198 -15.56 7.66 -6.55
C TYR A 198 -14.67 6.43 -6.63
N ALA A 199 -15.26 5.26 -6.78
CA ALA A 199 -14.53 4.01 -6.76
C ALA A 199 -15.01 3.03 -7.83
N THR A 200 -14.12 2.16 -8.30
CA THR A 200 -14.52 1.02 -9.14
C THR A 200 -14.20 -0.30 -8.45
N ALA A 201 -15.12 -1.25 -8.56
CA ALA A 201 -14.96 -2.62 -8.04
C ALA A 201 -15.75 -3.59 -8.91
N GLY A 202 -15.55 -4.91 -8.76
CA GLY A 202 -16.45 -5.90 -9.36
C GLY A 202 -17.78 -5.91 -8.63
N SER A 203 -18.86 -6.31 -9.33
CA SER A 203 -20.25 -6.28 -8.84
C SER A 203 -20.44 -6.87 -7.44
N ALA A 204 -19.77 -7.97 -7.11
CA ALA A 204 -19.82 -8.60 -5.79
C ALA A 204 -19.27 -7.74 -4.64
N ASN A 205 -18.47 -6.72 -4.94
CA ASN A 205 -17.72 -5.92 -3.94
C ASN A 205 -18.21 -4.47 -3.82
N LEU A 206 -19.22 -4.04 -4.59
CA LEU A 206 -19.70 -2.67 -4.62
C LEU A 206 -20.14 -2.19 -3.22
N SER A 207 -20.99 -2.97 -2.56
CA SER A 207 -21.48 -2.65 -1.22
C SER A 207 -20.35 -2.58 -0.18
N TYR A 208 -19.38 -3.51 -0.26
CA TYR A 208 -18.23 -3.51 0.64
C TYR A 208 -17.38 -2.26 0.46
N VAL A 209 -17.06 -1.88 -0.77
CA VAL A 209 -16.27 -0.67 -1.08
C VAL A 209 -17.02 0.60 -0.63
N GLY A 210 -18.34 0.67 -0.85
CA GLY A 210 -19.17 1.75 -0.33
C GLY A 210 -19.10 1.86 1.20
N SER A 211 -19.08 0.71 1.92
CA SER A 211 -18.98 0.68 3.40
C SER A 211 -17.62 1.18 3.93
N LEU A 212 -16.61 1.32 3.08
CA LEU A 212 -15.31 1.89 3.42
C LEU A 212 -15.26 3.41 3.27
N GLY A 213 -16.28 4.02 2.65
CA GLY A 213 -16.42 5.45 2.53
C GLY A 213 -16.42 6.01 1.10
N ALA A 214 -16.56 5.16 0.07
CA ALA A 214 -16.81 5.62 -1.28
C ALA A 214 -18.26 6.11 -1.42
N ASP A 215 -18.43 7.29 -2.03
CA ASP A 215 -19.75 7.92 -2.24
C ASP A 215 -20.48 7.32 -3.45
N ARG A 216 -19.72 6.99 -4.50
CA ARG A 216 -20.22 6.27 -5.67
C ARG A 216 -19.29 5.11 -6.02
N VAL A 217 -19.85 3.94 -6.30
CA VAL A 217 -19.09 2.73 -6.67
C VAL A 217 -19.63 2.17 -7.97
N PHE A 218 -18.75 1.99 -8.96
CA PHE A 218 -19.07 1.54 -10.30
C PHE A 218 -18.49 0.14 -10.57
N ASP A 219 -19.21 -0.69 -11.32
CA ASP A 219 -18.67 -1.98 -11.78
C ASP A 219 -17.69 -1.74 -12.94
N TYR A 220 -16.41 -2.02 -12.73
CA TYR A 220 -15.39 -1.86 -13.79
C TYR A 220 -15.58 -2.82 -14.97
N LYS A 221 -16.44 -3.85 -14.85
CA LYS A 221 -16.77 -4.78 -15.92
C LYS A 221 -17.89 -4.28 -16.83
N ASP A 222 -18.61 -3.24 -16.43
CA ASP A 222 -19.56 -2.59 -17.33
C ASP A 222 -18.81 -1.89 -18.45
N SER A 223 -19.13 -2.20 -19.71
CA SER A 223 -18.52 -1.59 -20.89
C SER A 223 -18.72 -0.06 -20.94
N ARG A 224 -19.68 0.49 -20.20
CA ARG A 224 -19.99 1.90 -20.10
C ARG A 224 -19.49 2.55 -18.81
N VAL A 225 -18.60 1.90 -18.07
CA VAL A 225 -18.13 2.38 -16.76
C VAL A 225 -17.52 3.78 -16.85
N VAL A 226 -16.77 4.09 -17.91
CA VAL A 226 -16.19 5.42 -18.14
C VAL A 226 -17.28 6.47 -18.27
N ASP A 227 -18.27 6.23 -19.14
CA ASP A 227 -19.40 7.15 -19.34
C ASP A 227 -20.24 7.32 -18.07
N ALA A 228 -20.43 6.23 -17.30
CA ALA A 228 -21.17 6.26 -16.05
C ALA A 228 -20.46 7.14 -15.00
N ILE A 229 -19.13 7.02 -14.87
CA ILE A 229 -18.34 7.84 -13.96
C ILE A 229 -18.41 9.32 -14.37
N ILE A 230 -18.23 9.61 -15.67
CA ILE A 230 -18.28 10.99 -16.21
C ILE A 230 -19.67 11.61 -15.99
N SER A 231 -20.73 10.86 -16.28
CA SER A 231 -22.11 11.32 -16.10
C SER A 231 -22.42 11.61 -14.64
N ALA A 232 -21.99 10.73 -13.74
CA ALA A 232 -22.16 10.91 -12.30
C ALA A 232 -21.42 12.14 -11.78
N ALA A 233 -20.19 12.37 -12.23
CA ALA A 233 -19.44 13.56 -11.82
C ALA A 233 -20.09 14.87 -12.31
N LYS A 234 -20.60 14.88 -13.55
CA LYS A 234 -21.37 16.04 -14.09
C LYS A 234 -22.67 16.27 -13.34
N GLU A 235 -23.40 15.20 -12.99
CA GLU A 235 -24.62 15.26 -12.18
C GLU A 235 -24.35 15.86 -10.79
N ASP A 236 -23.26 15.43 -10.15
CA ASP A 236 -22.83 15.91 -8.85
C ASP A 236 -22.14 17.30 -8.93
N ARG A 237 -21.93 17.84 -10.13
CA ARG A 237 -21.20 19.09 -10.42
C ARG A 237 -19.77 19.06 -9.92
N LEU A 238 -19.10 17.93 -10.05
CA LEU A 238 -17.72 17.70 -9.66
C LEU A 238 -16.84 17.46 -10.88
N VAL A 239 -15.55 17.72 -10.74
CA VAL A 239 -14.51 17.36 -11.70
C VAL A 239 -13.64 16.26 -11.15
N ILE A 240 -13.05 15.43 -12.03
CA ILE A 240 -12.12 14.36 -11.64
C ILE A 240 -10.76 14.67 -12.26
N ARG A 241 -9.82 15.14 -11.44
CA ARG A 241 -8.45 15.47 -11.85
C ARG A 241 -7.39 14.56 -11.22
N HIS A 242 -7.79 13.75 -10.26
CA HIS A 242 -6.90 12.83 -9.55
C HIS A 242 -7.47 11.43 -9.55
N CYS A 243 -6.63 10.46 -9.95
CA CYS A 243 -6.99 9.04 -9.94
C CYS A 243 -5.87 8.22 -9.28
N PHE A 244 -6.24 7.39 -8.32
CA PHE A 244 -5.38 6.32 -7.84
C PHE A 244 -5.76 5.01 -8.54
N LEU A 245 -4.89 4.56 -9.46
CA LEU A 245 -4.99 3.26 -10.10
C LEU A 245 -4.38 2.20 -9.16
N ALA A 246 -5.21 1.62 -8.32
CA ALA A 246 -4.80 0.58 -7.36
C ALA A 246 -4.54 -0.76 -8.05
N THR A 247 -5.32 -1.10 -9.07
CA THR A 247 -5.15 -2.27 -9.95
C THR A 247 -6.03 -2.12 -11.18
N GLY A 248 -5.70 -2.81 -12.26
CA GLY A 248 -6.46 -2.80 -13.50
C GLY A 248 -5.73 -2.09 -14.64
N GLN A 249 -6.49 -1.55 -15.58
CA GLN A 249 -5.98 -0.94 -16.81
C GLN A 249 -5.89 0.59 -16.67
N LEU A 250 -4.85 1.17 -17.28
CA LEU A 250 -4.60 2.62 -17.26
C LEU A 250 -5.55 3.39 -18.18
N ALA A 251 -5.84 2.87 -19.37
CA ALA A 251 -6.59 3.60 -20.40
C ALA A 251 -7.98 4.09 -19.96
N PRO A 252 -8.81 3.33 -19.23
CA PRO A 252 -10.07 3.85 -18.70
C PRO A 252 -9.89 5.03 -17.75
N CYS A 253 -8.85 5.02 -16.92
CA CYS A 253 -8.54 6.12 -16.00
C CYS A 253 -8.19 7.38 -16.79
N GLN A 254 -7.34 7.25 -17.82
CA GLN A 254 -6.98 8.35 -18.71
C GLN A 254 -8.20 8.92 -19.43
N ALA A 255 -9.09 8.06 -19.93
CA ALA A 255 -10.32 8.48 -20.61
C ALA A 255 -11.25 9.30 -19.69
N VAL A 256 -11.41 8.89 -18.42
CA VAL A 256 -12.18 9.69 -17.46
C VAL A 256 -11.53 11.05 -17.23
N LEU A 257 -10.24 11.11 -16.90
CA LEU A 257 -9.56 12.34 -16.53
C LEU A 257 -9.49 13.33 -17.70
N LYS A 258 -9.24 12.85 -18.92
CA LYS A 258 -9.21 13.64 -20.14
C LYS A 258 -10.48 14.47 -20.34
N THR A 259 -11.63 13.94 -19.93
CA THR A 259 -12.93 14.65 -20.08
C THR A 259 -13.05 15.89 -19.21
N PHE A 260 -12.27 15.99 -18.12
CA PHE A 260 -12.31 17.10 -17.17
C PHE A 260 -11.10 18.04 -17.30
N LEU A 261 -10.27 17.88 -18.33
CA LEU A 261 -9.26 18.87 -18.69
C LEU A 261 -9.95 20.13 -19.19
N GLY A 262 -9.64 21.28 -18.55
CA GLY A 262 -10.15 22.58 -19.02
C GLY A 262 -9.25 23.12 -20.11
N GLU A 263 -9.84 23.76 -21.12
CA GLU A 263 -9.16 24.62 -22.10
C GLU A 263 -9.27 26.06 -21.61
N ASP A 264 -8.17 26.82 -21.67
CA ASP A 264 -8.22 28.28 -21.53
C ASP A 264 -8.77 28.94 -22.81
N GLN A 265 -8.97 30.29 -22.79
CA GLN A 265 -9.44 31.03 -23.95
C GLN A 265 -8.47 30.98 -25.15
N GLU A 266 -7.26 30.49 -24.96
CA GLU A 266 -6.22 30.31 -25.99
C GLU A 266 -6.07 28.86 -26.45
N GLY A 267 -6.91 27.90 -25.95
CA GLY A 267 -6.85 26.48 -26.30
C GLY A 267 -5.69 25.72 -25.65
N LYS A 268 -5.03 26.31 -24.62
CA LYS A 268 -4.02 25.59 -23.83
C LYS A 268 -4.67 24.87 -22.66
N ASN A 269 -4.31 23.62 -22.45
CA ASN A 269 -4.69 22.87 -21.23
C ASN A 269 -4.16 23.59 -19.99
N THR A 270 -5.05 24.27 -19.25
CA THR A 270 -4.69 25.03 -18.04
C THR A 270 -4.59 24.15 -16.81
N ASN A 271 -5.12 22.94 -16.86
CA ASN A 271 -5.19 22.02 -15.74
C ASN A 271 -4.57 20.67 -16.10
N THR A 272 -3.55 20.26 -15.36
CA THR A 272 -3.03 18.89 -15.42
C THR A 272 -3.86 17.98 -14.54
N ALA A 273 -4.26 16.83 -15.08
CA ALA A 273 -4.82 15.73 -14.32
C ALA A 273 -3.73 14.70 -14.01
N LYS A 274 -3.85 13.99 -12.90
CA LYS A 274 -2.80 13.08 -12.42
C LYS A 274 -3.34 11.69 -12.11
N ILE A 275 -2.61 10.67 -12.56
CA ILE A 275 -2.84 9.27 -12.24
C ILE A 275 -1.63 8.73 -11.48
N ALA A 276 -1.83 8.34 -10.24
CA ALA A 276 -0.83 7.57 -9.49
C ALA A 276 -1.15 6.08 -9.60
N SER A 277 -0.24 5.32 -10.20
CA SER A 277 -0.43 3.90 -10.50
C SER A 277 0.37 3.01 -9.55
N ALA A 278 -0.31 2.09 -8.85
CA ALA A 278 0.34 1.03 -8.09
C ALA A 278 0.88 -0.10 -9.00
N PRO A 279 0.20 -0.54 -10.07
CA PRO A 279 0.85 -1.32 -11.12
C PRO A 279 1.96 -0.55 -11.83
N VAL A 280 3.02 -1.26 -12.24
CA VAL A 280 4.06 -0.68 -13.09
C VAL A 280 3.42 -0.14 -14.38
N VAL A 281 3.71 1.11 -14.71
CA VAL A 281 3.24 1.72 -15.96
C VAL A 281 4.01 1.10 -17.13
N PRO A 282 3.33 0.50 -18.14
CA PRO A 282 4.00 -0.05 -19.30
C PRO A 282 4.79 1.02 -20.05
N GLN A 283 5.95 0.65 -20.62
CA GLN A 283 6.78 1.59 -21.39
C GLN A 283 6.10 2.09 -22.69
N ASP A 284 5.20 1.28 -23.22
CA ASP A 284 4.39 1.56 -24.41
C ASP A 284 2.99 2.11 -24.07
N ALA A 285 2.77 2.51 -22.81
CA ALA A 285 1.51 3.12 -22.41
C ALA A 285 1.23 4.40 -23.23
N GLU A 286 -0.01 4.55 -23.66
CA GLU A 286 -0.44 5.75 -24.37
C GLU A 286 -0.18 7.00 -23.52
N VAL A 287 0.47 8.00 -24.13
CA VAL A 287 0.64 9.32 -23.52
C VAL A 287 -0.57 10.16 -23.88
N VAL A 288 -1.33 10.58 -22.89
CA VAL A 288 -2.50 11.47 -23.06
C VAL A 288 -2.09 12.89 -22.64
N ASP A 289 -2.17 13.82 -23.57
CA ASP A 289 -1.84 15.22 -23.28
C ASP A 289 -2.70 15.78 -22.15
N GLY A 290 -2.07 16.49 -21.21
CA GLY A 290 -2.69 17.00 -19.98
C GLY A 290 -2.96 15.96 -18.88
N VAL A 291 -2.64 14.65 -19.08
CA VAL A 291 -2.77 13.62 -18.06
C VAL A 291 -1.39 13.05 -17.71
N GLU A 292 -0.88 13.44 -16.56
CA GLU A 292 0.37 12.90 -16.03
C GLU A 292 0.13 11.54 -15.37
N THR A 293 0.89 10.51 -15.76
CA THR A 293 0.83 9.18 -15.14
C THR A 293 2.15 8.85 -14.47
N MET A 294 2.11 8.48 -13.21
CA MET A 294 3.29 8.16 -12.40
C MET A 294 3.16 6.80 -11.71
N PHE A 295 4.24 6.05 -11.66
CA PHE A 295 4.33 4.84 -10.85
C PHE A 295 4.58 5.20 -9.39
N VAL A 296 3.79 4.61 -8.48
CA VAL A 296 3.89 4.89 -7.04
C VAL A 296 5.05 4.11 -6.44
N MET A 297 6.07 4.82 -5.98
CA MET A 297 7.24 4.25 -5.32
C MET A 297 7.79 5.23 -4.28
N PRO A 298 8.22 4.75 -3.08
CA PRO A 298 8.96 5.59 -2.14
C PRO A 298 10.28 6.07 -2.73
N SER A 299 10.80 7.19 -2.21
CA SER A 299 12.06 7.77 -2.69
C SER A 299 13.22 6.78 -2.64
N MET A 300 14.06 6.80 -3.66
CA MET A 300 15.32 6.04 -3.67
C MET A 300 16.40 6.69 -2.79
N VAL A 301 16.23 7.98 -2.44
CA VAL A 301 17.12 8.68 -1.51
C VAL A 301 16.77 8.29 -0.07
N GLU A 302 17.74 7.73 0.66
CA GLU A 302 17.49 7.11 1.97
C GLU A 302 16.86 8.09 2.98
N GLY A 303 17.39 9.29 3.10
CA GLY A 303 16.86 10.29 4.06
C GLY A 303 15.41 10.66 3.77
N GLU A 304 15.08 10.92 2.50
CA GLU A 304 13.71 11.24 2.08
C GLU A 304 12.76 10.06 2.34
N ARG A 305 13.20 8.87 2.00
CA ARG A 305 12.41 7.65 2.21
C ARG A 305 12.11 7.39 3.68
N LEU A 306 13.12 7.53 4.55
CA LEU A 306 12.92 7.34 5.99
C LEU A 306 11.92 8.36 6.56
N GLU A 307 11.96 9.63 6.10
CA GLU A 307 10.97 10.64 6.46
C GLU A 307 9.57 10.32 5.90
N GLN A 308 9.47 9.82 4.67
CA GLN A 308 8.22 9.35 4.09
C GLN A 308 7.62 8.23 4.95
N PHE A 309 8.38 7.19 5.26
CA PHE A 309 7.90 6.07 6.09
C PHE A 309 7.59 6.51 7.53
N ARG A 310 8.40 7.40 8.11
CA ARG A 310 8.12 7.96 9.43
C ARG A 310 6.76 8.66 9.46
N TYR A 311 6.41 9.38 8.40
CA TYR A 311 5.09 9.99 8.27
C TYR A 311 3.99 8.94 8.02
N TRP A 312 4.10 8.15 6.95
CA TRP A 312 3.02 7.23 6.54
C TRP A 312 2.73 6.15 7.56
N ILE A 313 3.76 5.54 8.11
CA ILE A 313 3.67 4.39 9.03
C ILE A 313 3.77 4.84 10.48
N GLY A 314 4.79 5.63 10.81
CA GLY A 314 5.07 6.02 12.19
C GLY A 314 4.08 7.04 12.77
N THR A 315 3.57 7.97 11.95
CA THR A 315 2.65 9.02 12.38
C THR A 315 1.22 8.73 11.92
N TRP A 316 0.97 8.81 10.61
CA TRP A 316 -0.38 8.74 10.05
C TRP A 316 -1.10 7.42 10.38
N LEU A 317 -0.46 6.28 10.11
CA LEU A 317 -1.06 4.97 10.41
C LEU A 317 -1.31 4.81 11.91
N ARG A 318 -0.32 5.16 12.73
CA ARG A 318 -0.44 5.08 14.20
C ARG A 318 -1.63 5.88 14.73
N GLU A 319 -1.76 7.14 14.32
CA GLU A 319 -2.85 8.01 14.76
C GLU A 319 -4.21 7.47 14.35
N ASN A 320 -4.34 7.04 13.09
CA ASN A 320 -5.61 6.55 12.56
C ASN A 320 -6.01 5.18 13.14
N LEU A 321 -5.05 4.36 13.56
CA LEU A 321 -5.32 3.15 14.34
C LEU A 321 -5.82 3.48 15.75
N VAL A 322 -5.20 4.44 16.44
CA VAL A 322 -5.62 4.88 17.77
C VAL A 322 -7.00 5.54 17.73
N LYS A 323 -7.24 6.43 16.76
CA LYS A 323 -8.52 7.11 16.51
C LYS A 323 -9.60 6.15 15.96
N ARG A 324 -9.23 4.94 15.52
CA ARG A 324 -10.10 3.96 14.85
C ARG A 324 -10.81 4.51 13.61
N THR A 325 -10.17 5.45 12.91
CA THR A 325 -10.70 6.06 11.70
C THR A 325 -10.47 5.19 10.47
N ILE A 326 -9.57 4.24 10.55
CA ILE A 326 -9.33 3.20 9.54
C ILE A 326 -9.41 1.81 10.17
N ARG A 327 -9.63 0.82 9.32
CA ARG A 327 -9.60 -0.61 9.69
C ARG A 327 -8.79 -1.41 8.70
N PRO A 328 -8.10 -2.50 9.13
CA PRO A 328 -7.48 -3.45 8.21
C PRO A 328 -8.48 -3.93 7.16
N SER A 329 -8.12 -3.87 5.88
CA SER A 329 -8.98 -4.23 4.76
C SER A 329 -8.17 -4.59 3.51
N PRO A 330 -8.65 -5.52 2.67
CA PRO A 330 -9.76 -6.43 2.93
C PRO A 330 -9.44 -7.42 4.05
N GLN A 331 -10.42 -8.25 4.43
CA GLN A 331 -10.21 -9.27 5.47
C GLN A 331 -9.04 -10.21 5.11
N PRO A 332 -8.17 -10.55 6.08
CA PRO A 332 -7.12 -11.52 5.87
C PRO A 332 -7.69 -12.92 5.66
N SER A 333 -7.12 -13.65 4.69
CA SER A 333 -7.38 -15.07 4.47
C SER A 333 -6.10 -15.85 4.75
N VAL A 334 -6.11 -16.66 5.79
CA VAL A 334 -4.94 -17.46 6.18
C VAL A 334 -4.73 -18.59 5.17
N VAL A 335 -3.58 -18.60 4.51
CA VAL A 335 -3.17 -19.67 3.59
C VAL A 335 -2.79 -20.93 4.37
N GLY A 336 -2.12 -20.72 5.51
CA GLY A 336 -1.65 -21.80 6.37
C GLY A 336 -0.63 -21.29 7.39
N LYS A 337 0.01 -22.26 8.08
CA LYS A 337 1.03 -22.02 9.11
C LYS A 337 2.41 -22.49 8.63
N GLY A 338 3.44 -21.77 9.06
CA GLY A 338 4.83 -22.03 8.74
C GLY A 338 5.24 -21.52 7.36
N LEU A 339 6.53 -21.29 7.19
CA LEU A 339 7.11 -20.72 5.97
C LEU A 339 6.91 -21.59 4.71
N GLY A 340 6.74 -22.91 4.89
CA GLY A 340 6.59 -23.86 3.79
C GLY A 340 5.36 -23.61 2.91
N VAL A 341 4.33 -22.91 3.39
CA VAL A 341 3.09 -22.64 2.63
C VAL A 341 3.18 -21.39 1.75
N ILE A 342 4.25 -20.59 1.85
CA ILE A 342 4.41 -19.33 1.12
C ILE A 342 4.34 -19.55 -0.40
N ASN A 343 5.00 -20.58 -0.93
CA ASN A 343 4.95 -20.88 -2.36
C ASN A 343 3.51 -21.10 -2.85
N ALA A 344 2.74 -21.93 -2.16
CA ALA A 344 1.33 -22.19 -2.49
C ALA A 344 0.47 -20.92 -2.36
N GLY A 345 0.77 -20.07 -1.37
CA GLY A 345 0.13 -18.78 -1.20
C GLY A 345 0.37 -17.83 -2.36
N LEU A 346 1.61 -17.75 -2.85
CA LEU A 346 1.95 -16.92 -4.03
C LEU A 346 1.34 -17.48 -5.32
N ASP A 347 1.28 -18.80 -5.47
CA ASP A 347 0.61 -19.43 -6.62
C ASP A 347 -0.88 -19.10 -6.63
N LYS A 348 -1.56 -19.22 -5.49
CA LYS A 348 -2.96 -18.80 -5.32
C LYS A 348 -3.16 -17.31 -5.62
N LEU A 349 -2.22 -16.46 -5.19
CA LEU A 349 -2.29 -15.02 -5.47
C LEU A 349 -2.15 -14.74 -6.97
N ARG A 350 -1.30 -15.47 -7.68
CA ARG A 350 -1.12 -15.38 -9.15
C ARG A 350 -2.35 -15.80 -9.93
N GLU A 351 -3.10 -16.80 -9.45
CA GLU A 351 -4.39 -17.21 -10.01
C GLU A 351 -5.48 -16.13 -9.86
N GLY A 352 -5.26 -15.19 -8.93
CA GLY A 352 -6.16 -14.09 -8.64
C GLY A 352 -7.03 -14.35 -7.41
N VAL A 353 -7.22 -13.27 -6.66
CA VAL A 353 -8.09 -13.24 -5.47
C VAL A 353 -9.00 -12.02 -5.54
N SER A 354 -10.19 -12.12 -4.96
CA SER A 354 -11.16 -11.02 -4.94
C SER A 354 -11.40 -10.54 -3.52
N CYS A 355 -11.17 -9.26 -3.28
CA CYS A 355 -11.46 -8.58 -2.01
C CYS A 355 -10.97 -9.36 -0.77
N THR A 356 -9.75 -9.87 -0.85
CA THR A 356 -9.09 -10.58 0.25
C THR A 356 -7.59 -10.34 0.24
N LYS A 357 -6.95 -10.40 1.40
CA LYS A 357 -5.49 -10.35 1.54
C LYS A 357 -5.01 -11.70 2.05
N LEU A 358 -4.17 -12.38 1.27
CA LEU A 358 -3.59 -13.65 1.70
C LEU A 358 -2.53 -13.39 2.76
N VAL A 359 -2.56 -14.16 3.85
CA VAL A 359 -1.60 -14.10 4.95
C VAL A 359 -1.08 -15.48 5.31
N VAL A 360 0.14 -15.54 5.82
CA VAL A 360 0.76 -16.76 6.35
C VAL A 360 1.16 -16.52 7.80
N GLU A 361 0.76 -17.40 8.70
CA GLU A 361 1.20 -17.42 10.09
C GLU A 361 2.59 -18.07 10.15
N VAL A 362 3.63 -17.27 10.45
CA VAL A 362 5.04 -17.71 10.36
C VAL A 362 5.43 -18.60 11.53
N ALA A 363 5.07 -18.18 12.75
CA ALA A 363 5.38 -18.90 13.99
C ALA A 363 4.29 -18.66 15.05
N GLU A 364 4.13 -19.61 15.98
CA GLU A 364 3.24 -19.50 17.14
C GLU A 364 3.61 -18.38 18.11
#